data_65ca11d5de6d82c9fd985aee1087ce48
#
_entry.id   65ca11d5de6d82c9fd985aee1087ce48
#
_cell.length_a   1.000
_cell.length_b   1.000
_cell.length_c   1.000
_cell.angle_alpha   90.00
_cell.angle_beta   90.00
_cell.angle_gamma   90.00
#
_symmetry.space_group_name_H-M   'P 1'
#
loop_
_entity.id
_entity.type
_entity.pdbx_description
1 polymer ?
#
loop_
_entity_poly.entity_id
_entity_poly.type
_entity_poly.pdbx_seq_one_letter_code
_entity_poly.pdbx_strand_id
1 'polypeptide(L)'
;MDIQLDALLKFPHVTVESCAQQDNEVYLKLRFLNEEARCLRCEKLSSELHQNRPILIRDLSIFGQVTYLKIPRRQFYCHDCQGYFTESLTFMDAGRQYTRRYEEHLYQQVQLSSIEQVSRVERLSFDRIEGIFKHQYALKKKQDGQESSALALMKSANVKDTKTSPQ
;
A
#
# COMPACT_ATOMS: atom_id res chain seq x y z
N MET A 1 -2.27 4.34 -30.57
CA MET A 1 -2.50 3.20 -29.66
C MET A 1 -2.32 3.73 -28.25
N ASP A 2 -3.41 3.96 -27.56
CA ASP A 2 -3.32 4.38 -26.15
C ASP A 2 -3.01 3.14 -25.33
N ILE A 3 -1.76 3.05 -24.90
CA ILE A 3 -1.34 2.03 -23.94
C ILE A 3 -2.04 2.39 -22.62
N GLN A 4 -2.98 1.56 -22.20
CA GLN A 4 -3.64 1.75 -20.90
C GLN A 4 -2.63 1.46 -19.79
N LEU A 5 -1.93 2.49 -19.32
CA LEU A 5 -1.01 2.41 -18.19
C LEU A 5 -1.68 1.87 -16.92
N ASP A 6 -2.98 2.02 -16.82
CA ASP A 6 -3.79 1.48 -15.73
C ASP A 6 -3.63 -0.05 -15.57
N ALA A 7 -3.54 -0.77 -16.70
CA ALA A 7 -3.33 -2.22 -16.68
C ALA A 7 -1.96 -2.62 -16.10
N LEU A 8 -0.96 -1.76 -16.20
CA LEU A 8 0.38 -1.98 -15.63
C LEU A 8 0.42 -1.61 -14.14
N LEU A 9 -0.29 -0.55 -13.75
CA LEU A 9 -0.32 -0.10 -12.35
C LEU A 9 -1.07 -1.07 -11.45
N LYS A 10 -2.17 -1.67 -11.93
CA LYS A 10 -3.03 -2.61 -11.19
C LYS A 10 -3.54 -2.05 -9.86
N PHE A 11 -3.77 -0.75 -9.78
CA PHE A 11 -4.41 -0.14 -8.62
C PHE A 11 -5.92 -0.10 -8.81
N PRO A 12 -6.71 -0.54 -7.82
CA PRO A 12 -8.16 -0.54 -7.94
C PRO A 12 -8.70 0.89 -7.96
N HIS A 13 -9.66 1.14 -8.86
CA HIS A 13 -10.37 2.42 -8.99
C HIS A 13 -9.47 3.64 -9.24
N VAL A 14 -8.35 3.43 -9.91
CA VAL A 14 -7.38 4.49 -10.25
C VAL A 14 -7.10 4.46 -11.74
N THR A 15 -6.98 5.62 -12.36
CA THR A 15 -6.55 5.79 -13.74
C THR A 15 -5.40 6.78 -13.85
N VAL A 16 -4.53 6.59 -14.83
CA VAL A 16 -3.46 7.53 -15.16
C VAL A 16 -4.03 8.70 -15.97
N GLU A 17 -4.02 9.89 -15.40
CA GLU A 17 -4.48 11.11 -16.05
C GLU A 17 -3.42 11.69 -16.99
N SER A 18 -2.15 11.64 -16.60
CA SER A 18 -1.03 12.09 -17.40
C SER A 18 0.27 11.41 -17.01
N CYS A 19 1.19 11.32 -17.97
CA CYS A 19 2.55 10.84 -17.80
C CYS A 19 3.52 11.93 -18.24
N ALA A 20 4.46 12.28 -17.41
CA ALA A 20 5.55 13.20 -17.72
C ALA A 20 6.89 12.53 -17.44
N GLN A 21 7.89 12.80 -18.25
CA GLN A 21 9.24 12.34 -18.06
C GLN A 21 10.16 13.54 -17.92
N GLN A 22 11.01 13.52 -16.91
CA GLN A 22 12.03 14.52 -16.68
C GLN A 22 13.31 13.83 -16.22
N ASP A 23 14.43 14.14 -16.89
CA ASP A 23 15.73 13.51 -16.66
C ASP A 23 15.65 11.98 -16.78
N ASN A 24 15.84 11.25 -15.74
CA ASN A 24 15.67 9.78 -15.70
C ASN A 24 14.51 9.35 -14.76
N GLU A 25 13.51 10.19 -14.65
CA GLU A 25 12.37 9.98 -13.76
C GLU A 25 11.06 10.07 -14.54
N VAL A 26 10.09 9.23 -14.13
CA VAL A 26 8.72 9.21 -14.68
C VAL A 26 7.76 9.68 -13.60
N TYR A 27 6.91 10.60 -13.95
CA TYR A 27 5.86 11.15 -13.09
C TYR A 27 4.49 10.80 -13.66
N LEU A 28 3.77 9.93 -12.95
CA LEU A 28 2.41 9.55 -13.30
C LEU A 28 1.42 10.31 -12.40
N LYS A 29 0.59 11.15 -13.01
CA LYS A 29 -0.52 11.79 -12.30
C LYS A 29 -1.71 10.86 -12.31
N LEU A 30 -2.21 10.51 -11.13
CA LEU A 30 -3.31 9.58 -10.96
C LEU A 30 -4.60 10.32 -10.61
N ARG A 31 -5.73 9.75 -11.03
CA ARG A 31 -7.08 10.18 -10.67
C ARG A 31 -7.87 9.00 -10.15
N PHE A 32 -8.66 9.20 -9.10
CA PHE A 32 -9.60 8.19 -8.64
C PHE A 32 -10.87 8.19 -9.50
N LEU A 33 -11.38 7.00 -9.78
CA LEU A 33 -12.61 6.80 -10.55
C LEU A 33 -13.86 6.92 -9.68
N ASN A 34 -13.73 6.75 -8.37
CA ASN A 34 -14.80 6.90 -7.39
C ASN A 34 -14.76 8.30 -6.75
N GLU A 35 -15.92 8.88 -6.50
CA GLU A 35 -16.06 10.18 -5.84
C GLU A 35 -16.30 10.06 -4.34
N GLU A 36 -16.58 8.88 -3.86
CA GLU A 36 -16.87 8.57 -2.46
C GLU A 36 -15.71 7.85 -1.78
N ALA A 37 -15.65 7.97 -0.46
CA ALA A 37 -14.71 7.23 0.38
C ALA A 37 -15.40 6.64 1.61
N ARG A 38 -14.89 5.51 2.07
CA ARG A 38 -15.39 4.83 3.27
C ARG A 38 -14.79 5.43 4.53
N CYS A 39 -15.65 5.84 5.45
CA CYS A 39 -15.23 6.34 6.77
C CYS A 39 -14.52 5.24 7.57
N LEU A 40 -13.35 5.56 8.13
CA LEU A 40 -12.54 4.59 8.89
C LEU A 40 -13.13 4.26 10.27
N ARG A 41 -14.15 4.99 10.74
CA ARG A 41 -14.78 4.79 12.07
C ARG A 41 -16.07 3.98 12.00
N CYS A 42 -16.98 4.37 11.09
CA CYS A 42 -18.30 3.76 10.98
C CYS A 42 -18.50 2.96 9.69
N GLU A 43 -17.49 2.90 8.83
CA GLU A 43 -17.46 2.19 7.53
C GLU A 43 -18.49 2.67 6.51
N LYS A 44 -19.28 3.70 6.79
CA LYS A 44 -20.22 4.29 5.84
C LYS A 44 -19.50 5.09 4.75
N LEU A 45 -20.10 5.14 3.58
CA LEU A 45 -19.61 5.96 2.47
C LEU A 45 -19.92 7.44 2.71
N SER A 46 -18.99 8.29 2.32
CA SER A 46 -19.16 9.74 2.29
C SER A 46 -18.69 10.29 0.95
N SER A 47 -19.49 11.14 0.35
CA SER A 47 -19.17 11.90 -0.87
C SER A 47 -18.79 13.36 -0.57
N GLU A 48 -18.88 13.79 0.69
CA GLU A 48 -18.56 15.16 1.06
C GLU A 48 -17.05 15.37 1.16
N LEU A 49 -16.47 15.76 0.03
CA LEU A 49 -15.06 16.09 -0.08
C LEU A 49 -14.78 17.43 0.61
N HIS A 50 -13.98 17.40 1.69
CA HIS A 50 -13.54 18.59 2.40
C HIS A 50 -12.26 19.18 1.81
N GLN A 51 -11.29 18.33 1.49
CA GLN A 51 -9.99 18.76 1.03
C GLN A 51 -9.34 17.72 0.10
N ASN A 52 -8.60 18.22 -0.90
CA ASN A 52 -7.75 17.39 -1.77
C ASN A 52 -6.37 18.04 -1.88
N ARG A 53 -5.35 17.40 -1.29
CA ARG A 53 -3.94 17.82 -1.38
C ARG A 53 -3.15 16.70 -2.06
N PRO A 54 -2.75 16.87 -3.32
CA PRO A 54 -1.95 15.86 -4.00
C PRO A 54 -0.62 15.62 -3.28
N ILE A 55 -0.23 14.36 -3.17
CA ILE A 55 1.07 13.94 -2.63
C ILE A 55 1.86 13.24 -3.72
N LEU A 56 3.18 13.25 -3.57
CA LEU A 56 4.11 12.52 -4.43
C LEU A 56 4.64 11.33 -3.65
N ILE A 57 4.48 10.12 -4.23
CA ILE A 57 5.01 8.88 -3.64
C ILE A 57 5.87 8.15 -4.66
N ARG A 58 6.88 7.43 -4.21
CA ARG A 58 7.73 6.63 -5.07
C ARG A 58 7.16 5.22 -5.24
N ASP A 59 7.26 4.72 -6.47
CA ASP A 59 6.84 3.37 -6.86
C ASP A 59 8.00 2.60 -7.49
N LEU A 60 7.76 1.36 -7.89
CA LEU A 60 8.71 0.56 -8.65
C LEU A 60 9.13 1.28 -9.93
N SER A 61 10.40 1.18 -10.27
CA SER A 61 10.94 1.77 -11.49
C SER A 61 10.30 1.14 -12.74
N ILE A 62 9.97 1.97 -13.72
CA ILE A 62 9.45 1.55 -15.03
C ILE A 62 10.58 1.66 -16.04
N PHE A 63 10.93 0.55 -16.70
CA PHE A 63 12.02 0.49 -17.68
C PHE A 63 13.35 1.10 -17.19
N GLY A 64 13.70 0.88 -15.93
CA GLY A 64 14.92 1.41 -15.31
C GLY A 64 14.84 2.89 -14.89
N GLN A 65 13.72 3.55 -15.11
CA GLN A 65 13.50 4.94 -14.70
C GLN A 65 12.79 5.00 -13.34
N VAL A 66 13.28 5.84 -12.45
CA VAL A 66 12.63 6.09 -11.15
C VAL A 66 11.22 6.61 -11.37
N THR A 67 10.24 6.01 -10.72
CA THR A 67 8.84 6.33 -10.94
C THR A 67 8.21 6.97 -9.72
N TYR A 68 7.58 8.12 -9.93
CA TYR A 68 6.79 8.82 -8.93
C TYR A 68 5.33 8.87 -9.34
N LEU A 69 4.46 8.66 -8.37
CA LEU A 69 3.02 8.78 -8.51
C LEU A 69 2.55 10.03 -7.80
N LYS A 70 1.95 10.96 -8.55
CA LYS A 70 1.25 12.11 -7.99
C LYS A 70 -0.20 11.74 -7.79
N ILE A 71 -0.58 11.48 -6.54
CA ILE A 71 -1.91 10.98 -6.17
C ILE A 71 -2.69 12.02 -5.39
N PRO A 72 -4.02 12.13 -5.61
CA PRO A 72 -4.89 12.93 -4.75
C PRO A 72 -4.89 12.34 -3.35
N ARG A 73 -4.68 13.17 -2.31
CA ARG A 73 -4.93 12.80 -0.92
C ARG A 73 -6.18 13.52 -0.47
N ARG A 74 -7.29 12.77 -0.48
CA ARG A 74 -8.63 13.29 -0.23
C ARG A 74 -8.99 13.17 1.24
N GLN A 75 -9.59 14.22 1.78
CA GLN A 75 -10.17 14.24 3.11
C GLN A 75 -11.67 14.49 2.96
N PHE A 76 -12.47 13.67 3.62
CA PHE A 76 -13.93 13.70 3.57
C PHE A 76 -14.50 14.03 4.96
N TYR A 77 -15.70 14.55 4.97
CA TYR A 77 -16.49 14.70 6.19
C TYR A 77 -17.50 13.57 6.32
N CYS A 78 -17.59 12.96 7.50
CA CYS A 78 -18.57 11.93 7.80
C CYS A 78 -19.66 12.50 8.71
N HIS A 79 -20.90 12.54 8.23
CA HIS A 79 -22.05 13.05 8.98
C HIS A 79 -22.39 12.17 10.19
N ASP A 80 -22.28 10.84 10.06
CA ASP A 80 -22.58 9.90 11.16
C ASP A 80 -21.59 10.02 12.32
N CYS A 81 -20.31 10.20 12.01
CA CYS A 81 -19.26 10.37 13.02
C CYS A 81 -19.02 11.83 13.41
N GLN A 82 -19.65 12.78 12.71
CA GLN A 82 -19.45 14.23 12.86
C GLN A 82 -17.96 14.62 12.85
N GLY A 83 -17.21 14.10 11.89
CA GLY A 83 -15.77 14.33 11.83
C GLY A 83 -15.13 14.06 10.48
N TYR A 84 -13.94 14.61 10.34
CA TYR A 84 -13.13 14.43 9.13
C TYR A 84 -12.33 13.13 9.18
N PHE A 85 -12.16 12.54 8.01
CA PHE A 85 -11.27 11.40 7.81
C PHE A 85 -10.53 11.51 6.47
N THR A 86 -9.31 11.00 6.43
CA THR A 86 -8.54 10.88 5.18
C THR A 86 -8.79 9.51 4.58
N GLU A 87 -9.06 9.46 3.30
CA GLU A 87 -9.25 8.22 2.56
C GLU A 87 -8.04 7.27 2.72
N SER A 88 -8.32 6.00 2.97
CA SER A 88 -7.31 4.96 3.01
C SER A 88 -7.03 4.45 1.61
N LEU A 89 -5.77 4.38 1.23
CA LEU A 89 -5.31 3.88 -0.07
C LEU A 89 -4.81 2.45 0.08
N THR A 90 -5.29 1.53 -0.77
CA THR A 90 -4.94 0.10 -0.67
C THR A 90 -3.50 -0.20 -1.05
N PHE A 91 -2.87 0.67 -1.83
CA PHE A 91 -1.53 0.48 -2.39
C PHE A 91 -0.42 1.19 -1.61
N MET A 92 -0.74 1.88 -0.52
CA MET A 92 0.24 2.50 0.38
C MET A 92 -0.24 2.49 1.83
N ASP A 93 0.68 2.52 2.77
CA ASP A 93 0.36 2.65 4.18
C ASP A 93 0.28 4.12 4.62
N ALA A 94 -0.52 4.38 5.65
CA ALA A 94 -0.71 5.73 6.17
C ALA A 94 0.63 6.35 6.64
N GLY A 95 0.89 7.60 6.24
CA GLY A 95 2.11 8.31 6.60
C GLY A 95 3.37 7.89 5.84
N ARG A 96 3.28 6.93 4.91
CA ARG A 96 4.41 6.51 4.08
C ARG A 96 4.51 7.34 2.79
N GLN A 97 5.71 7.36 2.18
CA GLN A 97 5.99 8.05 0.92
C GLN A 97 6.31 7.07 -0.23
N TYR A 98 5.97 5.82 -0.04
CA TYR A 98 6.26 4.71 -0.95
C TYR A 98 5.04 3.85 -1.12
N THR A 99 4.90 3.21 -2.30
CA THR A 99 3.89 2.17 -2.47
C THR A 99 4.28 0.92 -1.69
N ARG A 100 3.29 0.12 -1.26
CA ARG A 100 3.54 -1.16 -0.57
C ARG A 100 4.43 -2.09 -1.39
N ARG A 101 4.19 -2.18 -2.71
CA ARG A 101 4.99 -3.04 -3.60
C ARG A 101 6.44 -2.57 -3.72
N TYR A 102 6.70 -1.26 -3.67
CA TYR A 102 8.06 -0.73 -3.65
C TYR A 102 8.76 -1.02 -2.32
N GLU A 103 8.10 -0.84 -1.20
CA GLU A 103 8.66 -1.20 0.11
C GLU A 103 8.92 -2.70 0.23
N GLU A 104 8.02 -3.55 -0.27
CA GLU A 104 8.21 -5.00 -0.34
C GLU A 104 9.42 -5.38 -1.20
N HIS A 105 9.57 -4.74 -2.37
CA HIS A 105 10.72 -4.93 -3.24
C HIS A 105 12.03 -4.58 -2.51
N LEU A 106 12.10 -3.43 -1.84
CA LEU A 106 13.28 -3.03 -1.07
C LEU A 106 13.59 -3.99 0.07
N TYR A 107 12.56 -4.48 0.76
CA TYR A 107 12.72 -5.49 1.80
C TYR A 107 13.40 -6.75 1.26
N GLN A 108 12.93 -7.26 0.11
CA GLN A 108 13.53 -8.43 -0.54
C GLN A 108 14.99 -8.16 -0.99
N GLN A 109 15.27 -6.97 -1.53
CA GLN A 109 16.62 -6.59 -1.93
C GLN A 109 17.59 -6.56 -0.74
N VAL A 110 17.17 -6.05 0.41
CA VAL A 110 18.00 -6.04 1.64
C VAL A 110 18.24 -7.44 2.16
N GLN A 111 17.32 -8.38 1.99
CA GLN A 111 17.52 -9.78 2.36
C GLN A 111 18.57 -10.50 1.48
N LEU A 112 18.73 -10.04 0.23
CA LEU A 112 19.67 -10.61 -0.73
C LEU A 112 21.04 -9.92 -0.73
N SER A 113 21.13 -8.72 -0.12
CA SER A 113 22.35 -7.92 -0.11
C SER A 113 22.49 -7.15 1.21
N SER A 114 23.08 -5.94 1.20
CA SER A 114 23.17 -5.11 2.38
C SER A 114 22.34 -3.82 2.22
N ILE A 115 22.01 -3.18 3.35
CA ILE A 115 21.32 -1.88 3.35
C ILE A 115 22.13 -0.84 2.58
N GLU A 116 23.46 -0.84 2.71
CA GLU A 116 24.35 0.09 1.99
C GLU A 116 24.29 -0.12 0.48
N GLN A 117 24.26 -1.38 0.04
CA GLN A 117 24.17 -1.69 -1.38
C GLN A 117 22.82 -1.22 -1.96
N VAL A 118 21.73 -1.54 -1.28
CA VAL A 118 20.38 -1.11 -1.70
C VAL A 118 20.26 0.42 -1.69
N SER A 119 20.80 1.08 -0.66
CA SER A 119 20.85 2.54 -0.55
C SER A 119 21.51 3.18 -1.78
N ARG A 120 22.64 2.65 -2.23
CA ARG A 120 23.36 3.13 -3.43
C ARG A 120 22.58 2.90 -4.71
N VAL A 121 22.03 1.71 -4.91
CA VAL A 121 21.27 1.35 -6.10
C VAL A 121 20.01 2.19 -6.22
N GLU A 122 19.27 2.32 -5.15
CA GLU A 122 18.00 3.03 -5.10
C GLU A 122 18.14 4.56 -4.93
N ARG A 123 19.36 5.05 -4.67
CA ARG A 123 19.64 6.47 -4.39
C ARG A 123 18.78 7.02 -3.23
N LEU A 124 18.63 6.20 -2.20
CA LEU A 124 17.98 6.56 -0.95
C LEU A 124 19.01 6.55 0.19
N SER A 125 18.79 7.34 1.24
CA SER A 125 19.67 7.30 2.42
C SER A 125 19.57 5.96 3.14
N PHE A 126 20.63 5.59 3.85
CA PHE A 126 20.70 4.40 4.70
C PHE A 126 19.48 4.32 5.65
N ASP A 127 19.20 5.42 6.37
CA ASP A 127 18.12 5.49 7.36
C ASP A 127 16.73 5.23 6.72
N ARG A 128 16.53 5.67 5.48
CA ARG A 128 15.27 5.41 4.76
C ARG A 128 15.11 3.95 4.42
N ILE A 129 16.17 3.30 3.90
CA ILE A 129 16.14 1.86 3.60
C ILE A 129 15.97 1.06 4.90
N GLU A 130 16.71 1.40 5.96
CA GLU A 130 16.56 0.75 7.25
C GLU A 130 15.14 0.90 7.83
N GLY A 131 14.56 2.09 7.74
CA GLY A 131 13.20 2.35 8.18
C GLY A 131 12.13 1.57 7.40
N ILE A 132 12.32 1.42 6.08
CA ILE A 132 11.46 0.57 5.24
C ILE A 132 11.61 -0.90 5.63
N PHE A 133 12.84 -1.38 5.78
CA PHE A 133 13.10 -2.76 6.18
C PHE A 133 12.46 -3.11 7.52
N LYS A 134 12.65 -2.28 8.54
CA LYS A 134 12.05 -2.47 9.87
C LYS A 134 10.52 -2.49 9.80
N HIS A 135 9.92 -1.61 9.01
CA HIS A 135 8.46 -1.56 8.82
C HIS A 135 7.94 -2.86 8.20
N GLN A 136 8.51 -3.29 7.08
CA GLN A 136 8.12 -4.53 6.38
C GLN A 136 8.35 -5.77 7.24
N TYR A 137 9.46 -5.83 7.97
CA TYR A 137 9.74 -6.92 8.91
C TYR A 137 8.65 -7.04 10.00
N ALA A 138 8.24 -5.89 10.56
CA ALA A 138 7.18 -5.87 11.59
C ALA A 138 5.81 -6.32 11.03
N LEU A 139 5.47 -5.97 9.77
CA LEU A 139 4.25 -6.42 9.12
C LEU A 139 4.26 -7.94 8.91
N LYS A 140 5.35 -8.50 8.39
CA LYS A 140 5.50 -9.94 8.16
C LYS A 140 5.44 -10.75 9.44
N LYS A 141 6.11 -10.30 10.49
CA LYS A 141 6.05 -10.95 11.81
C LYS A 141 4.63 -11.00 12.39
N LYS A 142 3.81 -9.97 12.14
CA LYS A 142 2.39 -9.97 12.56
C LYS A 142 1.58 -10.99 11.75
N GLN A 143 1.82 -11.09 10.44
CA GLN A 143 1.15 -12.05 9.56
C GLN A 143 1.48 -13.49 9.96
N ASP A 144 2.75 -13.83 10.14
CA ASP A 144 3.20 -15.16 10.58
C ASP A 144 2.60 -15.54 11.94
N GLY A 145 2.53 -14.59 12.88
CA GLY A 145 1.91 -14.78 14.18
C GLY A 145 0.38 -15.05 14.10
N GLN A 146 -0.32 -14.39 13.18
CA GLN A 146 -1.74 -14.61 12.94
C GLN A 146 -2.00 -15.95 12.24
N GLU A 147 -1.20 -16.34 11.26
CA GLU A 147 -1.30 -17.65 10.59
C GLU A 147 -1.05 -18.80 11.56
N SER A 148 -0.03 -18.68 12.41
CA SER A 148 0.27 -19.69 13.46
C SER A 148 -0.89 -19.84 14.45
N SER A 149 -1.54 -18.73 14.84
CA SER A 149 -2.70 -18.74 15.72
C SER A 149 -3.94 -19.35 15.05
N ALA A 150 -4.18 -19.04 13.78
CA ALA A 150 -5.29 -19.60 13.01
C ALA A 150 -5.14 -21.11 12.78
N LEU A 151 -3.92 -21.56 12.46
CA LEU A 151 -3.60 -22.99 12.35
C LEU A 151 -3.77 -23.77 13.66
N ALA A 152 -3.41 -23.15 14.79
CA ALA A 152 -3.62 -23.74 16.12
C ALA A 152 -5.12 -23.89 16.44
N LEU A 153 -5.94 -22.88 16.10
CA LEU A 153 -7.39 -22.93 16.27
C LEU A 153 -8.05 -24.00 15.38
N MET A 154 -7.64 -24.11 14.11
CA MET A 154 -8.12 -25.16 13.21
C MET A 154 -7.78 -26.56 13.69
N LYS A 155 -6.58 -26.79 14.21
CA LYS A 155 -6.18 -28.07 14.80
C LYS A 155 -6.98 -28.40 16.03
N SER A 156 -7.33 -27.45 16.90
CA SER A 156 -8.16 -27.67 18.08
C SER A 156 -9.62 -27.91 17.74
N ALA A 157 -10.15 -27.37 16.66
CA ALA A 157 -11.51 -27.64 16.19
C ALA A 157 -11.64 -29.05 15.62
N ASN A 158 -10.67 -29.52 14.83
CA ASN A 158 -10.68 -30.88 14.25
C ASN A 158 -10.54 -32.00 15.28
N VAL A 159 -10.01 -31.75 16.48
CA VAL A 159 -9.90 -32.74 17.57
C VAL A 159 -11.22 -32.95 18.30
N LYS A 160 -12.18 -32.03 18.20
CA LYS A 160 -13.48 -32.14 18.86
C LYS A 160 -14.49 -33.00 18.10
N ASP A 161 -14.34 -33.14 16.78
CA ASP A 161 -15.29 -33.92 15.95
C ASP A 161 -15.02 -35.45 15.92
N THR A 162 -13.93 -35.92 16.51
CA THR A 162 -13.58 -37.37 16.54
C THR A 162 -13.99 -38.10 17.81
N LYS A 163 -14.75 -37.46 18.73
CA LYS A 163 -15.16 -38.06 20.01
C LYS A 163 -16.66 -38.20 20.22
N THR A 164 -17.44 -38.43 19.18
CA THR A 164 -18.86 -38.75 19.36
C THR A 164 -19.27 -39.88 18.40
N SER A 165 -18.99 -41.13 18.80
CA SER A 165 -19.75 -42.28 18.36
C SER A 165 -20.11 -43.07 19.62
N PRO A 166 -21.39 -43.12 20.04
CA PRO A 166 -21.85 -44.07 21.06
C PRO A 166 -22.13 -45.40 20.40
N GLN A 167 -21.76 -46.45 21.12
CA GLN A 167 -22.28 -47.77 20.92
C GLN A 167 -23.77 -47.82 21.28
#